data_6a8a4b7f6d9d91781d3f9c934beccb60
#
_entry.id   6a8a4b7f6d9d91781d3f9c934beccb60
#
_cell.length_a   1.000
_cell.length_b   1.000
_cell.length_c   1.000
_cell.angle_alpha   90.00
_cell.angle_beta   90.00
_cell.angle_gamma   90.00
#
_symmetry.space_group_name_H-M   'P 1'
#
loop_
_entity.id
_entity.type
_entity.pdbx_description
1 polymer ?
#
loop_
_entity_poly.entity_id
_entity_poly.type
_entity_poly.pdbx_seq_one_letter_code
_entity_poly.pdbx_strand_id
1 'polypeptide(L)'
;RANWQYGKYTDPKNNGYNVWMDENMYSSRWDGQAAYFIPPIRNYHNGPTGMVYNPGTALGSKWKNSFFLVEFVGNPTRSHIWNFALKPDGASFVFDKESVVLSGILPTGSRFGPDGALYVADWINGWNTKNYGRVWKLDVDAANNDLAAERKKTESLMQLDYGEQSVDELY
;
A
#
# COMPACT_ATOMS: atom_id res chain seq x y z
N ARG A 1 -6.26 -0.18 9.97
CA ARG A 1 -6.54 0.98 10.83
C ARG A 1 -7.10 0.45 12.13
N ALA A 2 -6.33 0.49 13.20
CA ALA A 2 -6.88 0.20 14.50
C ALA A 2 -7.96 1.23 14.83
N ASN A 3 -9.11 0.79 15.32
CA ASN A 3 -10.23 1.67 15.64
C ASN A 3 -9.99 2.54 16.89
N TRP A 4 -8.74 2.85 17.19
CA TRP A 4 -8.37 3.64 18.35
C TRP A 4 -8.99 5.04 18.35
N GLN A 5 -9.43 5.52 17.18
CA GLN A 5 -10.11 6.82 17.08
C GLN A 5 -11.58 6.77 17.51
N TYR A 6 -12.22 5.60 17.49
CA TYR A 6 -13.64 5.53 17.72
C TYR A 6 -14.03 5.92 19.14
N GLY A 7 -13.46 5.40 20.17
CA GLY A 7 -13.79 5.78 21.54
C GLY A 7 -13.30 7.17 21.96
N LYS A 8 -12.34 7.77 21.23
CA LYS A 8 -11.66 8.99 21.65
C LYS A 8 -12.29 10.28 21.11
N TYR A 9 -12.97 10.21 19.96
CA TYR A 9 -13.42 11.39 19.22
C TYR A 9 -14.91 11.41 18.93
N THR A 10 -15.64 10.37 19.28
CA THR A 10 -17.10 10.35 19.17
C THR A 10 -17.72 10.80 20.49
N ASP A 11 -18.86 11.46 20.38
CA ASP A 11 -19.66 11.83 21.54
C ASP A 11 -19.93 10.57 22.40
N PRO A 12 -19.63 10.55 23.69
CA PRO A 12 -19.88 9.40 24.56
C PRO A 12 -21.32 8.89 24.52
N LYS A 13 -22.30 9.73 24.21
CA LYS A 13 -23.71 9.34 24.05
C LYS A 13 -23.98 8.46 22.85
N ASN A 14 -23.13 8.53 21.84
CA ASN A 14 -23.24 7.77 20.60
C ASN A 14 -22.18 6.65 20.48
N ASN A 15 -21.31 6.53 21.49
CA ASN A 15 -20.31 5.49 21.53
C ASN A 15 -20.91 4.16 21.95
N GLY A 16 -20.99 3.23 21.03
CA GLY A 16 -21.03 1.83 21.41
C GLY A 16 -19.73 1.44 22.15
N TYR A 17 -19.80 0.49 23.05
CA TYR A 17 -18.64 -0.11 23.70
C TYR A 17 -17.67 -0.62 22.64
N ASN A 18 -16.44 -0.16 22.73
CA ASN A 18 -15.34 -0.58 21.86
C ASN A 18 -14.25 -1.19 22.74
N VAL A 19 -14.22 -2.52 22.81
CA VAL A 19 -13.34 -3.30 23.67
C VAL A 19 -11.88 -2.87 23.59
N TRP A 20 -11.37 -2.58 22.41
CA TRP A 20 -9.96 -2.19 22.21
C TRP A 20 -9.61 -0.85 22.87
N MET A 21 -10.57 0.06 22.86
CA MET A 21 -10.39 1.40 23.41
C MET A 21 -10.77 1.48 24.88
N ASP A 22 -11.92 0.90 25.21
CA ASP A 22 -12.51 1.00 26.53
C ASP A 22 -11.72 0.16 27.56
N GLU A 23 -11.14 -0.95 27.11
CA GLU A 23 -10.29 -1.82 27.94
C GLU A 23 -8.78 -1.57 27.76
N ASN A 24 -8.40 -0.56 26.98
CA ASN A 24 -7.01 -0.22 26.68
C ASN A 24 -6.18 -1.41 26.16
N MET A 25 -6.78 -2.28 25.33
CA MET A 25 -6.13 -3.49 24.83
C MET A 25 -4.98 -3.21 23.84
N TYR A 26 -4.78 -1.96 23.46
CA TYR A 26 -3.65 -1.51 22.64
C TYR A 26 -2.37 -1.24 23.46
N SER A 27 -2.46 -1.27 24.81
CA SER A 27 -1.32 -1.00 25.69
C SER A 27 -1.00 -2.20 26.57
N SER A 28 0.26 -2.40 26.87
CA SER A 28 0.67 -3.30 27.95
C SER A 28 0.24 -2.73 29.30
N ARG A 29 -0.23 -3.59 30.20
CA ARG A 29 -0.69 -3.20 31.54
C ARG A 29 0.42 -3.14 32.57
N TRP A 30 1.55 -3.81 32.32
CA TRP A 30 2.75 -3.78 33.14
C TRP A 30 3.99 -3.99 32.28
N ASP A 31 5.12 -3.64 32.82
CA ASP A 31 6.41 -3.84 32.16
C ASP A 31 6.69 -5.33 31.92
N GLY A 32 7.14 -5.66 30.72
CA GLY A 32 7.37 -7.04 30.28
C GLY A 32 6.13 -7.81 29.82
N GLN A 33 4.93 -7.24 29.91
CA GLN A 33 3.75 -7.87 29.29
C GLN A 33 3.80 -7.75 27.78
N ALA A 34 3.55 -8.85 27.09
CA ALA A 34 3.29 -8.80 25.65
C ALA A 34 2.04 -7.95 25.37
N ALA A 35 2.10 -7.05 24.39
CA ALA A 35 0.93 -6.31 23.93
C ALA A 35 -0.11 -7.28 23.36
N TYR A 36 -1.39 -6.95 23.46
CA TYR A 36 -2.48 -7.76 22.89
C TYR A 36 -2.45 -7.80 21.36
N PHE A 37 -1.75 -6.87 20.74
CA PHE A 37 -1.44 -6.89 19.31
C PHE A 37 -0.07 -6.25 19.09
N ILE A 38 0.53 -6.56 17.95
CA ILE A 38 1.82 -6.00 17.58
C ILE A 38 1.70 -4.48 17.45
N PRO A 39 2.54 -3.68 18.13
CA PRO A 39 2.53 -2.23 18.00
C PRO A 39 2.71 -1.81 16.54
N PRO A 40 2.03 -0.76 16.08
CA PRO A 40 2.27 -0.24 14.76
C PRO A 40 3.69 0.35 14.68
N ILE A 41 4.36 0.18 13.54
CA ILE A 41 5.66 0.81 13.29
C ILE A 41 5.51 2.33 13.34
N ARG A 42 4.42 2.85 12.78
CA ARG A 42 4.14 4.28 12.71
C ARG A 42 2.66 4.53 12.43
N ASN A 43 2.10 5.61 12.98
CA ASN A 43 0.89 6.21 12.43
C ASN A 43 1.24 6.83 11.08
N TYR A 44 0.49 6.44 10.06
CA TYR A 44 0.78 6.86 8.70
C TYR A 44 -0.35 7.72 8.14
N HIS A 45 -0.30 8.05 6.86
CA HIS A 45 -1.23 8.99 6.24
C HIS A 45 -2.71 8.63 6.39
N ASN A 46 -3.57 9.63 6.31
CA ASN A 46 -5.02 9.49 6.44
C ASN A 46 -5.65 8.81 5.23
N GLY A 47 -6.84 8.22 5.42
CA GLY A 47 -7.63 7.66 4.34
C GLY A 47 -6.90 6.62 3.47
N PRO A 48 -6.17 5.64 4.03
CA PRO A 48 -5.53 4.62 3.23
C PRO A 48 -6.58 3.72 2.57
N THR A 49 -6.56 3.63 1.25
CA THR A 49 -7.51 2.81 0.46
C THR A 49 -6.85 1.64 -0.23
N GLY A 50 -5.53 1.57 -0.23
CA GLY A 50 -4.79 0.44 -0.79
C GLY A 50 -3.30 0.52 -0.50
N MET A 51 -2.65 -0.63 -0.49
CA MET A 51 -1.21 -0.74 -0.37
C MET A 51 -0.71 -1.91 -1.22
N VAL A 52 0.42 -1.74 -1.88
CA VAL A 52 1.09 -2.79 -2.63
C VAL A 52 2.58 -2.78 -2.35
N TYR A 53 3.17 -3.95 -2.24
CA TYR A 53 4.61 -4.15 -2.05
C TYR A 53 5.28 -4.46 -3.39
N ASN A 54 6.46 -3.88 -3.63
CA ASN A 54 7.30 -4.18 -4.78
C ASN A 54 8.43 -5.15 -4.36
N PRO A 55 8.33 -6.45 -4.67
CA PRO A 55 9.35 -7.43 -4.26
C PRO A 55 10.63 -7.35 -5.10
N GLY A 56 10.64 -6.66 -6.25
CA GLY A 56 11.90 -6.45 -6.91
C GLY A 56 11.96 -6.34 -8.43
N THR A 57 10.96 -6.73 -9.19
CA THR A 57 11.03 -6.64 -10.67
C THR A 57 10.20 -5.50 -11.24
N ALA A 58 9.25 -4.95 -10.47
CA ALA A 58 8.43 -3.84 -10.92
C ALA A 58 9.19 -2.51 -10.83
N LEU A 59 8.97 -1.62 -11.78
CA LEU A 59 9.67 -0.35 -11.93
C LEU A 59 11.19 -0.56 -12.09
N GLY A 60 12.02 0.32 -11.61
CA GLY A 60 13.48 0.14 -11.56
C GLY A 60 13.98 -0.27 -10.17
N SER A 61 15.24 -0.63 -10.05
CA SER A 61 15.88 -1.08 -8.79
C SER A 61 15.73 -0.11 -7.63
N LYS A 62 15.62 1.18 -7.90
CA LYS A 62 15.34 2.25 -6.93
C LYS A 62 14.09 1.96 -6.09
N TRP A 63 13.10 1.27 -6.64
CA TRP A 63 11.79 1.02 -6.05
C TRP A 63 11.67 -0.38 -5.43
N LYS A 64 12.75 -1.16 -5.49
CA LYS A 64 12.79 -2.49 -4.92
C LYS A 64 12.58 -2.47 -3.40
N ASN A 65 11.88 -3.50 -2.88
CA ASN A 65 11.63 -3.69 -1.45
C ASN A 65 10.95 -2.48 -0.79
N SER A 66 10.06 -1.82 -1.51
CA SER A 66 9.28 -0.70 -0.99
C SER A 66 7.78 -0.90 -1.15
N PHE A 67 7.03 -0.14 -0.40
CA PHE A 67 5.58 -0.16 -0.37
C PHE A 67 5.04 1.09 -1.06
N PHE A 68 3.91 0.93 -1.76
CA PHE A 68 3.17 2.03 -2.34
C PHE A 68 1.81 2.10 -1.64
N LEU A 69 1.54 3.21 -0.99
CA LEU A 69 0.32 3.44 -0.23
C LEU A 69 -0.55 4.47 -0.94
N VAL A 70 -1.81 4.13 -1.11
CA VAL A 70 -2.84 5.04 -1.61
C VAL A 70 -3.42 5.83 -0.45
N GLU A 71 -3.24 7.15 -0.48
CA GLU A 71 -3.88 8.10 0.42
C GLU A 71 -5.03 8.78 -0.30
N PHE A 72 -6.26 8.51 0.16
CA PHE A 72 -7.47 9.14 -0.34
C PHE A 72 -8.08 10.03 0.76
N VAL A 73 -8.06 11.33 0.56
CA VAL A 73 -8.66 12.31 1.50
C VAL A 73 -9.80 13.12 0.88
N GLY A 74 -10.32 12.66 -0.27
CA GLY A 74 -11.47 13.29 -0.94
C GLY A 74 -11.15 14.58 -1.68
N ASN A 75 -9.87 14.94 -1.80
CA ASN A 75 -9.41 16.14 -2.49
C ASN A 75 -8.14 15.81 -3.30
N PRO A 76 -8.11 16.09 -4.63
CA PRO A 76 -6.97 15.74 -5.48
C PRO A 76 -5.65 16.39 -5.05
N THR A 77 -5.69 17.61 -4.54
CA THR A 77 -4.47 18.32 -4.13
C THR A 77 -3.89 17.80 -2.80
N ARG A 78 -4.63 16.98 -2.08
CA ARG A 78 -4.25 16.44 -0.76
C ARG A 78 -4.19 14.91 -0.75
N SER A 79 -4.56 14.27 -1.84
CA SER A 79 -4.48 12.81 -2.01
C SER A 79 -3.20 12.45 -2.76
N HIS A 80 -2.55 11.36 -2.36
CA HIS A 80 -1.24 10.99 -2.88
C HIS A 80 -1.11 9.48 -3.08
N ILE A 81 -0.14 9.10 -3.88
CA ILE A 81 0.51 7.80 -3.78
C ILE A 81 1.84 8.02 -3.08
N TRP A 82 1.99 7.41 -1.92
CA TRP A 82 3.23 7.41 -1.15
C TRP A 82 4.05 6.17 -1.45
N ASN A 83 5.36 6.31 -1.54
CA ASN A 83 6.30 5.21 -1.48
C ASN A 83 7.06 5.27 -0.16
N PHE A 84 7.22 4.14 0.50
CA PHE A 84 8.04 4.03 1.70
C PHE A 84 8.77 2.69 1.78
N ALA A 85 9.84 2.66 2.56
CA ALA A 85 10.60 1.46 2.85
C ALA A 85 10.70 1.22 4.36
N LEU A 86 10.98 -0.02 4.72
CA LEU A 86 11.21 -0.45 6.10
C LEU A 86 12.60 -1.06 6.20
N LYS A 87 13.23 -0.92 7.37
CA LYS A 87 14.45 -1.62 7.75
C LYS A 87 14.17 -2.65 8.84
N PRO A 88 14.78 -3.83 8.82
CA PRO A 88 14.77 -4.75 9.95
C PRO A 88 15.35 -4.09 11.20
N ASP A 89 14.72 -4.33 12.35
CA ASP A 89 15.17 -3.90 13.66
C ASP A 89 14.84 -4.98 14.69
N GLY A 90 15.81 -5.84 15.01
CA GLY A 90 15.60 -7.02 15.82
C GLY A 90 14.55 -7.96 15.21
N ALA A 91 13.52 -8.28 15.95
CA ALA A 91 12.37 -9.08 15.50
C ALA A 91 11.25 -8.24 14.86
N SER A 92 11.49 -6.97 14.58
CA SER A 92 10.52 -6.02 14.02
C SER A 92 11.12 -5.22 12.88
N PHE A 93 10.51 -4.08 12.55
CA PHE A 93 10.96 -3.17 11.53
C PHE A 93 10.84 -1.73 12.01
N VAL A 94 11.70 -0.87 11.50
CA VAL A 94 11.60 0.58 11.64
C VAL A 94 11.36 1.24 10.30
N PHE A 95 10.73 2.39 10.32
CA PHE A 95 10.49 3.21 9.14
C PHE A 95 11.81 3.77 8.60
N ASP A 96 12.08 3.61 7.32
CA ASP A 96 13.34 4.06 6.72
C ASP A 96 13.18 5.38 5.99
N LYS A 97 12.43 5.40 4.90
CA LYS A 97 12.27 6.56 4.03
C LYS A 97 10.89 6.61 3.40
N GLU A 98 10.49 7.79 2.98
CA GLU A 98 9.26 7.98 2.21
C GLU A 98 9.43 9.05 1.14
N SER A 99 8.59 8.99 0.12
CA SER A 99 8.46 10.00 -0.92
C SER A 99 7.05 10.00 -1.52
N VAL A 100 6.62 11.15 -2.03
CA VAL A 100 5.43 11.23 -2.87
C VAL A 100 5.78 10.74 -4.27
N VAL A 101 4.99 9.80 -4.79
CA VAL A 101 5.13 9.27 -6.15
C VAL A 101 4.19 9.96 -7.11
N LEU A 102 2.96 10.22 -6.66
CA LEU A 102 1.92 10.85 -7.48
C LEU A 102 1.01 11.69 -6.59
N SER A 103 0.58 12.83 -7.12
CA SER A 103 -0.37 13.74 -6.51
C SER A 103 -1.31 14.34 -7.59
N GLY A 104 -2.31 15.11 -7.17
CA GLY A 104 -3.19 15.79 -8.11
C GLY A 104 -4.33 14.92 -8.68
N ILE A 105 -4.54 13.73 -8.14
CA ILE A 105 -5.62 12.81 -8.50
C ILE A 105 -6.38 12.34 -7.26
N LEU A 106 -7.48 11.61 -7.45
CA LEU A 106 -8.22 10.93 -6.37
C LEU A 106 -7.99 9.41 -6.46
N PRO A 107 -6.83 8.91 -5.98
CA PRO A 107 -6.48 7.52 -6.11
C PRO A 107 -7.32 6.67 -5.16
N THR A 108 -7.89 5.57 -5.64
CA THR A 108 -8.71 4.64 -4.84
C THR A 108 -8.09 3.26 -4.66
N GLY A 109 -7.10 2.94 -5.47
CA GLY A 109 -6.38 1.68 -5.39
C GLY A 109 -5.21 1.64 -6.36
N SER A 110 -4.28 0.72 -6.13
CA SER A 110 -3.13 0.50 -7.02
C SER A 110 -2.73 -0.96 -7.05
N ARG A 111 -2.14 -1.39 -8.16
CA ARG A 111 -1.57 -2.73 -8.36
C ARG A 111 -0.45 -2.67 -9.38
N PHE A 112 0.54 -3.54 -9.25
CA PHE A 112 1.49 -3.78 -10.32
C PHE A 112 0.86 -4.66 -11.41
N GLY A 113 1.10 -4.29 -12.66
CA GLY A 113 0.74 -5.10 -13.81
C GLY A 113 1.82 -6.14 -14.13
N PRO A 114 1.52 -7.10 -15.05
CA PRO A 114 2.49 -8.11 -15.48
C PRO A 114 3.72 -7.48 -16.14
N ASP A 115 3.56 -6.33 -16.76
CA ASP A 115 4.63 -5.53 -17.38
C ASP A 115 5.50 -4.78 -16.35
N GLY A 116 5.22 -4.92 -15.06
CA GLY A 116 5.96 -4.27 -13.98
C GLY A 116 5.68 -2.78 -13.80
N ALA A 117 4.70 -2.22 -14.47
CA ALA A 117 4.23 -0.85 -14.21
C ALA A 117 3.23 -0.80 -13.05
N LEU A 118 3.13 0.34 -12.37
CA LEU A 118 2.13 0.58 -11.34
C LEU A 118 0.86 1.17 -11.96
N TYR A 119 -0.24 0.46 -11.83
CA TYR A 119 -1.56 0.92 -12.27
C TYR A 119 -2.33 1.50 -11.09
N VAL A 120 -2.90 2.68 -11.28
CA VAL A 120 -3.61 3.44 -10.24
C VAL A 120 -5.00 3.79 -10.73
N ALA A 121 -6.02 3.36 -9.99
CA ALA A 121 -7.39 3.75 -10.22
C ALA A 121 -7.64 5.15 -9.65
N ASP A 122 -8.19 6.04 -10.47
CA ASP A 122 -8.50 7.43 -10.12
C ASP A 122 -10.01 7.66 -10.22
N TRP A 123 -10.60 8.05 -9.10
CA TRP A 123 -12.02 8.34 -9.01
C TRP A 123 -12.42 9.67 -9.67
N ILE A 124 -11.47 10.52 -9.97
CA ILE A 124 -11.61 11.86 -10.58
C ILE A 124 -12.45 12.79 -9.67
N ASN A 125 -13.76 12.72 -9.78
CA ASN A 125 -14.75 13.41 -8.95
C ASN A 125 -16.05 12.60 -8.97
N GLY A 126 -15.99 11.42 -8.35
CA GLY A 126 -17.06 10.42 -8.37
C GLY A 126 -18.22 10.67 -7.40
N TRP A 127 -18.19 11.77 -6.62
CA TRP A 127 -19.13 12.03 -5.53
C TRP A 127 -20.61 12.02 -5.95
N ASN A 128 -20.92 12.35 -7.18
CA ASN A 128 -22.27 12.39 -7.69
C ASN A 128 -22.58 11.29 -8.71
N THR A 129 -21.89 10.16 -8.63
CA THR A 129 -22.09 9.00 -9.52
C THR A 129 -22.10 9.39 -11.00
N LYS A 130 -21.07 10.12 -11.41
CA LYS A 130 -20.98 10.68 -12.78
C LYS A 130 -20.60 9.66 -13.85
N ASN A 131 -20.49 8.37 -13.48
CA ASN A 131 -20.15 7.25 -14.37
C ASN A 131 -18.84 7.47 -15.15
N TYR A 132 -17.82 8.08 -14.53
CA TYR A 132 -16.50 8.21 -15.11
C TYR A 132 -15.41 7.97 -14.06
N GLY A 133 -14.30 7.52 -14.52
CA GLY A 133 -13.07 7.26 -13.78
C GLY A 133 -11.95 7.07 -14.79
N ARG A 134 -10.75 6.86 -14.32
CA ARG A 134 -9.62 6.49 -15.17
C ARG A 134 -8.63 5.61 -14.44
N VAL A 135 -7.79 4.95 -15.22
CA VAL A 135 -6.65 4.20 -14.72
C VAL A 135 -5.39 4.85 -15.27
N TRP A 136 -4.49 5.19 -14.38
CA TRP A 136 -3.15 5.67 -14.74
C TRP A 136 -2.18 4.52 -14.76
N LYS A 137 -1.31 4.52 -15.76
CA LYS A 137 -0.12 3.67 -15.79
C LYS A 137 1.08 4.53 -15.44
N LEU A 138 1.74 4.21 -14.33
CA LEU A 138 2.98 4.82 -13.90
C LEU A 138 4.12 3.85 -14.17
N ASP A 139 5.13 4.33 -14.85
CA ASP A 139 6.32 3.55 -15.16
C ASP A 139 7.57 4.42 -15.08
N VAL A 140 8.73 3.80 -15.08
CA VAL A 140 10.01 4.48 -15.23
C VAL A 140 10.32 4.69 -16.71
N ASP A 141 11.01 5.76 -17.03
CA ASP A 141 11.50 5.97 -18.40
C ASP A 141 12.63 4.97 -18.75
N ALA A 142 12.96 4.89 -20.04
CA ALA A 142 13.94 3.93 -20.53
C ALA A 142 15.31 4.06 -19.84
N ALA A 143 15.72 5.29 -19.47
CA ALA A 143 16.99 5.54 -18.80
C ALA A 143 17.05 5.04 -17.36
N ASN A 144 15.89 4.92 -16.70
CA ASN A 144 15.74 4.47 -15.32
C ASN A 144 15.18 3.02 -15.22
N ASN A 145 15.02 2.34 -16.36
CA ASN A 145 14.53 0.96 -16.41
C ASN A 145 15.69 -0.04 -16.42
N ASP A 146 16.45 -0.04 -15.34
CA ASP A 146 17.63 -0.91 -15.14
C ASP A 146 17.27 -2.39 -14.93
N LEU A 147 15.98 -2.71 -14.75
CA LEU A 147 15.45 -4.07 -14.62
C LEU A 147 14.60 -4.48 -15.83
N ALA A 148 14.82 -3.89 -17.00
CA ALA A 148 13.99 -4.12 -18.18
C ALA A 148 13.96 -5.60 -18.62
N ALA A 149 15.10 -6.29 -18.55
CA ALA A 149 15.21 -7.70 -18.94
C ALA A 149 14.46 -8.61 -17.96
N GLU A 150 14.62 -8.39 -16.66
CA GLU A 150 13.93 -9.11 -15.59
C GLU A 150 12.42 -8.89 -15.62
N ARG A 151 12.01 -7.66 -15.89
CA ARG A 151 10.59 -7.32 -16.06
C ARG A 151 9.97 -8.07 -17.25
N LYS A 152 10.66 -8.06 -18.40
CA LYS A 152 10.19 -8.80 -19.57
C LYS A 152 10.11 -10.30 -19.32
N LYS A 153 11.08 -10.87 -18.61
CA LYS A 153 11.04 -12.27 -18.20
C LYS A 153 9.84 -12.54 -17.27
N THR A 154 9.62 -11.70 -16.26
CA THR A 154 8.49 -11.82 -15.35
C THR A 154 7.16 -11.73 -16.11
N GLU A 155 7.02 -10.76 -17.01
CA GLU A 155 5.84 -10.61 -17.85
C GLU A 155 5.54 -11.86 -18.68
N SER A 156 6.55 -12.40 -19.36
CA SER A 156 6.38 -13.64 -20.15
C SER A 156 6.00 -14.84 -19.28
N LEU A 157 6.59 -14.99 -18.09
CA LEU A 157 6.21 -16.04 -17.15
C LEU A 157 4.77 -15.88 -16.65
N MET A 158 4.33 -14.67 -16.33
CA MET A 158 2.95 -14.41 -15.89
C MET A 158 1.90 -14.65 -16.99
N GLN A 159 2.30 -14.66 -18.25
CA GLN A 159 1.42 -14.90 -19.40
C GLN A 159 1.41 -16.36 -19.87
N LEU A 160 2.24 -17.24 -19.27
CA LEU A 160 2.23 -18.67 -19.60
C LEU A 160 0.90 -19.31 -19.20
N ASP A 161 0.41 -20.17 -20.06
CA ASP A 161 -0.61 -21.13 -19.67
C ASP A 161 0.05 -22.31 -18.96
N TYR A 162 0.08 -22.25 -17.63
CA TYR A 162 0.74 -23.26 -16.80
C TYR A 162 0.07 -24.63 -16.90
N GLY A 163 -1.20 -24.70 -17.35
CA GLY A 163 -1.90 -25.96 -17.56
C GLY A 163 -1.39 -26.75 -18.79
N GLU A 164 -0.78 -26.06 -19.74
CA GLU A 164 -0.24 -26.65 -20.96
C GLU A 164 1.28 -26.94 -20.85
N GLN A 165 1.93 -26.57 -19.74
CA GLN A 165 3.36 -26.78 -19.57
C GLN A 165 3.65 -28.21 -19.06
N SER A 166 4.74 -28.80 -19.54
CA SER A 166 5.26 -30.05 -18.97
C SER A 166 5.92 -29.80 -17.61
N VAL A 167 6.07 -30.85 -16.82
CA VAL A 167 6.74 -30.77 -15.52
C VAL A 167 8.17 -30.23 -15.65
N ASP A 168 8.90 -30.62 -16.70
CA ASP A 168 10.26 -30.17 -16.95
C ASP A 168 10.36 -28.68 -17.33
N GLU A 169 9.30 -28.10 -17.89
CA GLU A 169 9.23 -26.68 -18.20
C GLU A 169 8.84 -25.81 -16.99
N LEU A 170 8.27 -26.42 -15.94
CA LEU A 170 7.88 -25.73 -14.70
C LEU A 170 9.00 -25.73 -13.66
N TYR A 171 10.06 -26.53 -13.82
CA TYR A 171 11.25 -26.62 -12.96
C TYR A 171 12.49 -26.05 -13.67
#